data_5cf396fa7b29625bb8ee306886c21de0
#
_entry.id   5cf396fa7b29625bb8ee306886c21de0
#
_cell.length_a   1.000
_cell.length_b   1.000
_cell.length_c   1.000
_cell.angle_alpha   90.00
_cell.angle_beta   90.00
_cell.angle_gamma   90.00
#
_symmetry.space_group_name_H-M   'P 1'
#
loop_
_entity.id
_entity.type
_entity.pdbx_description
1 polymer ?
#
loop_
_entity_poly.entity_id
_entity_poly.type
_entity_poly.pdbx_seq_one_letter_code
_entity_poly.pdbx_strand_id
1 'polypeptide(L)'
;MGDLFSNLNATQPDDAVGRRVLTVGELNACVEAALQAAFPAAIWVRGEVQRLNHNRSGHIYFELHGADGSGIDQIRVAALKWDRDRFGLERYFDGSDPVLRIQDSMEICLQARLNYHPKWGLSLQLVGVDTTTTLGQLEARRRRTLAWLEQEGLLARNARIPLPDLPLNIGLITSAGSAAEADF
;
A
#
# COMPACT_ATOMS: atom_id res chain seq x y z
N MET A 1 7.53 21.31 -23.10
CA MET A 1 8.38 20.49 -22.22
C MET A 1 9.43 21.43 -21.67
N GLY A 2 9.05 22.17 -20.62
CA GLY A 2 9.90 23.20 -20.02
C GLY A 2 10.99 22.54 -19.19
N ASP A 3 12.16 23.07 -19.31
CA ASP A 3 13.41 22.62 -18.71
C ASP A 3 13.28 22.59 -17.18
N LEU A 4 13.00 21.44 -16.61
CA LEU A 4 12.84 21.21 -15.14
C LEU A 4 14.12 21.52 -14.36
N PHE A 5 15.24 21.73 -15.06
CA PHE A 5 16.56 21.94 -14.47
C PHE A 5 17.04 23.40 -14.48
N SER A 6 16.28 24.32 -15.09
CA SER A 6 16.70 25.71 -15.22
C SER A 6 16.74 26.51 -13.90
N ASN A 7 16.05 26.04 -12.85
CA ASN A 7 16.02 26.72 -11.55
C ASN A 7 17.04 26.19 -10.52
N LEU A 8 17.92 25.28 -10.91
CA LEU A 8 18.99 24.76 -10.03
C LEU A 8 20.27 25.58 -10.10
N ASN A 9 20.19 26.81 -10.59
CA ASN A 9 21.32 27.76 -10.63
C ASN A 9 21.53 28.44 -9.28
N ALA A 10 21.87 27.70 -8.24
CA ALA A 10 22.57 28.26 -7.09
C ALA A 10 24.07 28.10 -7.34
N THR A 11 24.74 29.22 -7.36
CA THR A 11 26.16 29.46 -7.48
C THR A 11 27.00 28.40 -6.78
N GLN A 12 27.72 27.58 -7.53
CA GLN A 12 28.61 26.57 -6.97
C GLN A 12 30.03 26.76 -7.49
N PRO A 13 31.05 26.62 -6.66
CA PRO A 13 32.41 26.55 -7.13
C PRO A 13 32.59 25.28 -7.96
N ASP A 14 32.87 25.44 -9.22
CA ASP A 14 33.39 24.36 -10.03
C ASP A 14 34.74 23.94 -9.42
N ASP A 15 35.00 22.62 -9.37
CA ASP A 15 36.37 22.18 -9.08
C ASP A 15 37.30 22.73 -10.19
N ALA A 16 38.62 22.63 -9.96
CA ALA A 16 39.65 23.12 -10.90
C ALA A 16 39.52 22.51 -12.32
N VAL A 17 38.58 21.65 -12.57
CA VAL A 17 38.31 20.92 -13.82
C VAL A 17 36.94 21.28 -14.41
N GLY A 18 36.18 22.21 -13.82
CA GLY A 18 34.87 22.65 -14.30
C GLY A 18 33.75 21.62 -14.08
N ARG A 19 33.88 20.70 -13.10
CA ARG A 19 32.84 19.72 -12.76
C ARG A 19 31.98 20.25 -11.63
N ARG A 20 30.68 20.07 -11.73
CA ARG A 20 29.75 20.37 -10.64
C ARG A 20 29.89 19.32 -9.54
N VAL A 21 30.43 19.72 -8.39
CA VAL A 21 30.60 18.89 -7.22
C VAL A 21 29.55 19.26 -6.18
N LEU A 22 28.69 18.32 -5.81
CA LEU A 22 27.69 18.48 -4.77
C LEU A 22 28.10 17.68 -3.53
N THR A 23 27.85 18.24 -2.37
CA THR A 23 27.84 17.46 -1.14
C THR A 23 26.61 16.55 -1.10
N VAL A 24 26.64 15.50 -0.27
CA VAL A 24 25.48 14.60 -0.09
C VAL A 24 24.23 15.37 0.38
N GLY A 25 24.42 16.38 1.24
CA GLY A 25 23.33 17.24 1.70
C GLY A 25 22.70 18.07 0.57
N GLU A 26 23.52 18.67 -0.28
CA GLU A 26 23.05 19.43 -1.46
C GLU A 26 22.34 18.55 -2.47
N LEU A 27 22.87 17.32 -2.72
CA LEU A 27 22.20 16.37 -3.58
C LEU A 27 20.81 16.00 -3.02
N ASN A 28 20.70 15.69 -1.73
CA ASN A 28 19.44 15.38 -1.08
C ASN A 28 18.44 16.55 -1.16
N ALA A 29 18.90 17.77 -0.94
CA ALA A 29 18.08 18.98 -1.08
C ALA A 29 17.59 19.19 -2.52
N CYS A 30 18.44 18.95 -3.52
CA CYS A 30 18.05 18.99 -4.93
C CYS A 30 16.99 17.93 -5.26
N VAL A 31 17.14 16.68 -4.76
CA VAL A 31 16.16 15.61 -4.97
C VAL A 31 14.82 15.96 -4.33
N GLU A 32 14.83 16.44 -3.09
CA GLU A 32 13.63 16.87 -2.40
C GLU A 32 12.90 17.99 -3.15
N ALA A 33 13.63 19.04 -3.56
CA ALA A 33 13.07 20.14 -4.32
C ALA A 33 12.49 19.68 -5.68
N ALA A 34 13.17 18.79 -6.39
CA ALA A 34 12.69 18.25 -7.65
C ALA A 34 11.41 17.43 -7.48
N LEU A 35 11.32 16.61 -6.42
CA LEU A 35 10.13 15.83 -6.10
C LEU A 35 8.96 16.73 -5.70
N GLN A 36 9.19 17.76 -4.89
CA GLN A 36 8.14 18.72 -4.51
C GLN A 36 7.64 19.52 -5.70
N ALA A 37 8.53 19.89 -6.63
CA ALA A 37 8.15 20.58 -7.86
C ALA A 37 7.33 19.68 -8.80
N ALA A 38 7.67 18.40 -8.90
CA ALA A 38 6.97 17.44 -9.74
C ALA A 38 5.61 17.00 -9.15
N PHE A 39 5.51 16.92 -7.81
CA PHE A 39 4.32 16.47 -7.08
C PHE A 39 3.92 17.47 -5.98
N PRO A 40 3.45 18.68 -6.36
CA PRO A 40 3.14 19.74 -5.39
C PRO A 40 1.88 19.45 -4.56
N ALA A 41 1.03 18.57 -5.05
CA ALA A 41 -0.22 18.17 -4.41
C ALA A 41 -0.24 16.66 -4.08
N ALA A 42 -1.22 16.26 -3.26
CA ALA A 42 -1.48 14.84 -3.04
C ALA A 42 -1.92 14.17 -4.35
N ILE A 43 -1.43 12.96 -4.57
CA ILE A 43 -1.70 12.15 -5.75
C ILE A 43 -2.49 10.90 -5.36
N TRP A 44 -3.23 10.35 -6.33
CA TRP A 44 -3.89 9.07 -6.17
C TRP A 44 -2.97 7.95 -6.64
N VAL A 45 -2.79 6.95 -5.79
CA VAL A 45 -1.93 5.80 -6.07
C VAL A 45 -2.70 4.54 -5.77
N ARG A 46 -2.59 3.55 -6.67
CA ARG A 46 -3.23 2.25 -6.55
C ARG A 46 -2.18 1.16 -6.41
N GLY A 47 -2.44 0.21 -5.54
CA GLY A 47 -1.59 -0.96 -5.34
C GLY A 47 -2.13 -1.89 -4.27
N GLU A 48 -1.43 -2.99 -4.05
CA GLU A 48 -1.75 -3.99 -3.04
C GLU A 48 -1.02 -3.68 -1.73
N VAL A 49 -1.76 -3.68 -0.62
CA VAL A 49 -1.22 -3.50 0.73
C VAL A 49 -0.43 -4.73 1.14
N GLN A 50 0.79 -4.53 1.60
CA GLN A 50 1.65 -5.58 2.13
C GLN A 50 2.34 -5.10 3.41
N ARG A 51 2.62 -6.03 4.32
CA ARG A 51 3.37 -5.78 5.57
C ARG A 51 2.77 -4.67 6.44
N LEU A 52 1.44 -4.70 6.60
CA LEU A 52 0.73 -3.75 7.45
C LEU A 52 1.20 -3.90 8.91
N ASN A 53 1.73 -2.83 9.47
CA ASN A 53 2.31 -2.83 10.81
C ASN A 53 1.81 -1.64 11.63
N HIS A 54 1.26 -1.94 12.80
CA HIS A 54 0.87 -0.97 13.80
C HIS A 54 2.04 -0.72 14.78
N ASN A 55 2.65 0.45 14.70
CA ASN A 55 3.75 0.81 15.59
C ASN A 55 3.23 1.21 16.97
N ARG A 56 4.03 0.96 18.02
CA ARG A 56 3.75 1.40 19.41
C ARG A 56 3.56 2.91 19.56
N SER A 57 4.11 3.71 18.65
CA SER A 57 3.89 5.17 18.60
C SER A 57 2.51 5.58 18.06
N GLY A 58 1.67 4.62 17.69
CA GLY A 58 0.36 4.83 17.09
C GLY A 58 0.40 5.13 15.59
N HIS A 59 1.59 5.16 14.95
CA HIS A 59 1.70 5.25 13.50
C HIS A 59 1.49 3.88 12.86
N ILE A 60 0.91 3.87 11.66
CA ILE A 60 0.74 2.66 10.86
C ILE A 60 1.62 2.79 9.62
N TYR A 61 2.35 1.73 9.32
CA TYR A 61 3.21 1.64 8.14
C TYR A 61 2.83 0.41 7.35
N PHE A 62 2.88 0.53 6.03
CA PHE A 62 2.72 -0.60 5.12
C PHE A 62 3.47 -0.34 3.82
N GLU A 63 3.58 -1.34 2.99
CA GLU A 63 4.11 -1.22 1.64
C GLU A 63 2.95 -1.31 0.65
N LEU A 64 3.02 -0.48 -0.39
CA LEU A 64 2.10 -0.54 -1.51
C LEU A 64 2.85 -1.15 -2.69
N HIS A 65 2.40 -2.30 -3.15
CA HIS A 65 3.01 -3.04 -4.25
C HIS A 65 2.22 -2.81 -5.54
N GLY A 66 2.93 -2.77 -6.67
CA GLY A 66 2.31 -2.70 -7.99
C GLY A 66 1.43 -3.91 -8.27
N ALA A 67 0.36 -3.70 -9.04
CA ALA A 67 -0.63 -4.72 -9.35
C ALA A 67 -0.15 -5.79 -10.37
N ASP A 68 1.05 -5.63 -10.92
CA ASP A 68 1.63 -6.55 -11.92
C ASP A 68 2.21 -7.84 -11.31
N GLY A 69 2.23 -7.95 -9.98
CA GLY A 69 2.74 -9.12 -9.28
C GLY A 69 4.25 -9.34 -9.39
N SER A 70 5.00 -8.42 -10.00
CA SER A 70 6.47 -8.55 -10.15
C SER A 70 7.20 -8.43 -8.83
N GLY A 71 6.60 -7.82 -7.82
CA GLY A 71 7.20 -7.54 -6.52
C GLY A 71 8.34 -6.51 -6.57
N ILE A 72 8.60 -5.94 -7.74
CA ILE A 72 9.65 -4.95 -7.98
C ILE A 72 9.16 -3.56 -7.61
N ASP A 73 7.93 -3.24 -8.02
CA ASP A 73 7.34 -1.93 -7.80
C ASP A 73 6.71 -1.86 -6.41
N GLN A 74 7.46 -1.29 -5.48
CA GLN A 74 6.99 -1.11 -4.11
C GLN A 74 7.33 0.27 -3.57
N ILE A 75 6.45 0.81 -2.76
CA ILE A 75 6.68 2.07 -2.06
C ILE A 75 6.15 2.00 -0.63
N ARG A 76 6.92 2.53 0.32
CA ARG A 76 6.48 2.60 1.71
C ARG A 76 5.41 3.67 1.90
N VAL A 77 4.37 3.33 2.65
CA VAL A 77 3.30 4.26 3.05
C VAL A 77 3.32 4.45 4.55
N ALA A 78 3.23 5.71 4.98
CA ALA A 78 3.10 6.10 6.37
C ALA A 78 1.69 6.68 6.60
N ALA A 79 0.89 6.02 7.42
CA ALA A 79 -0.37 6.54 7.93
C ALA A 79 -0.13 7.08 9.35
N LEU A 80 0.25 8.34 9.43
CA LEU A 80 0.63 8.99 10.68
C LEU A 80 -0.61 9.22 11.56
N LYS A 81 -0.48 9.05 12.88
CA LYS A 81 -1.59 9.15 13.81
C LYS A 81 -2.34 10.48 13.65
N TRP A 82 -1.64 11.61 13.68
CA TRP A 82 -2.26 12.93 13.56
C TRP A 82 -2.94 13.19 12.20
N ASP A 83 -2.46 12.57 11.12
CA ASP A 83 -3.13 12.67 9.82
C ASP A 83 -4.39 11.79 9.78
N ARG A 84 -4.32 10.59 10.37
CA ARG A 84 -5.49 9.72 10.47
C ARG A 84 -6.60 10.38 11.29
N ASP A 85 -6.26 11.00 12.42
CA ASP A 85 -7.19 11.78 13.24
C ASP A 85 -7.78 12.96 12.44
N ARG A 86 -6.91 13.72 11.76
CA ARG A 86 -7.29 14.91 11.00
C ARG A 86 -8.20 14.60 9.81
N PHE A 87 -7.92 13.51 9.09
CA PHE A 87 -8.64 13.13 7.87
C PHE A 87 -9.70 12.04 8.09
N GLY A 88 -9.95 11.63 9.34
CA GLY A 88 -10.94 10.61 9.70
C GLY A 88 -10.61 9.23 9.14
N LEU A 89 -9.33 8.88 9.02
CA LEU A 89 -8.87 7.64 8.41
C LEU A 89 -8.72 6.50 9.43
N GLU A 90 -8.82 6.78 10.73
CA GLU A 90 -8.70 5.77 11.79
C GLU A 90 -9.66 4.61 11.58
N ARG A 91 -10.89 4.91 11.19
CA ARG A 91 -11.95 3.94 10.94
C ARG A 91 -11.59 2.81 9.98
N TYR A 92 -10.68 3.06 9.05
CA TYR A 92 -10.24 2.05 8.08
C TYR A 92 -9.19 1.09 8.64
N PHE A 93 -8.64 1.38 9.83
CA PHE A 93 -7.60 0.58 10.47
C PHE A 93 -8.08 -0.09 11.77
N ASP A 94 -8.97 0.55 12.53
CA ASP A 94 -9.50 0.02 13.80
C ASP A 94 -10.70 -0.91 13.60
N GLY A 95 -11.25 -0.98 12.38
CA GLY A 95 -12.41 -1.80 12.06
C GLY A 95 -13.76 -1.18 12.44
N SER A 96 -13.80 0.11 12.75
CA SER A 96 -15.05 0.83 13.03
C SER A 96 -15.81 1.21 11.75
N ASP A 97 -15.16 1.21 10.59
CA ASP A 97 -15.86 1.35 9.31
C ASP A 97 -16.57 0.03 8.95
N PRO A 98 -17.90 0.05 8.71
CA PRO A 98 -18.66 -1.17 8.46
C PRO A 98 -18.40 -1.79 7.09
N VAL A 99 -17.73 -1.07 6.20
CA VAL A 99 -17.62 -1.43 4.78
C VAL A 99 -16.19 -1.74 4.36
N LEU A 100 -15.22 -1.00 4.89
CA LEU A 100 -13.83 -1.12 4.50
C LEU A 100 -12.89 -1.19 5.70
N ARG A 101 -12.14 -2.26 5.78
CA ARG A 101 -10.99 -2.39 6.68
C ARG A 101 -9.75 -2.70 5.87
N ILE A 102 -8.72 -1.88 6.00
CA ILE A 102 -7.44 -2.08 5.30
C ILE A 102 -6.70 -3.25 5.94
N GLN A 103 -6.30 -4.22 5.11
CA GLN A 103 -5.62 -5.45 5.49
C GLN A 103 -4.54 -5.80 4.47
N ASP A 104 -3.63 -6.69 4.84
CA ASP A 104 -2.65 -7.24 3.91
C ASP A 104 -3.32 -7.95 2.73
N SER A 105 -2.66 -7.92 1.59
CA SER A 105 -3.11 -8.50 0.31
C SER A 105 -4.38 -7.86 -0.27
N MET A 106 -4.74 -6.67 0.22
CA MET A 106 -5.87 -5.91 -0.28
C MET A 106 -5.42 -4.86 -1.29
N GLU A 107 -6.05 -4.85 -2.46
CA GLU A 107 -5.85 -3.79 -3.44
C GLU A 107 -6.64 -2.55 -3.04
N ILE A 108 -5.95 -1.42 -2.90
CA ILE A 108 -6.56 -0.13 -2.51
C ILE A 108 -6.15 0.97 -3.47
N CYS A 109 -7.00 2.00 -3.53
CA CYS A 109 -6.67 3.29 -4.13
C CYS A 109 -6.60 4.33 -3.00
N LEU A 110 -5.44 4.92 -2.82
CA LEU A 110 -5.20 5.88 -1.75
C LEU A 110 -4.73 7.23 -2.28
N GLN A 111 -5.08 8.29 -1.56
CA GLN A 111 -4.53 9.61 -1.78
C GLN A 111 -3.36 9.83 -0.83
N ALA A 112 -2.22 10.22 -1.36
CA ALA A 112 -1.02 10.40 -0.57
C ALA A 112 -0.20 11.60 -1.03
N ARG A 113 0.56 12.18 -0.12
CA ARG A 113 1.62 13.13 -0.41
C ARG A 113 2.94 12.38 -0.56
N LEU A 114 3.69 12.76 -1.56
CA LEU A 114 5.05 12.26 -1.72
C LEU A 114 5.94 12.90 -0.67
N ASN A 115 6.73 12.09 0.02
CA ASN A 115 7.68 12.54 1.02
C ASN A 115 9.05 11.92 0.76
N TYR A 116 10.10 12.72 0.85
CA TYR A 116 11.47 12.27 0.74
C TYR A 116 12.21 12.56 2.05
N HIS A 117 12.90 11.55 2.55
CA HIS A 117 13.75 11.70 3.72
C HIS A 117 15.18 11.25 3.38
N PRO A 118 16.22 12.06 3.66
CA PRO A 118 17.60 11.76 3.27
C PRO A 118 18.11 10.38 3.71
N LYS A 119 17.65 9.88 4.86
CA LYS A 119 18.04 8.58 5.43
C LYS A 119 17.14 7.44 4.97
N TRP A 120 15.83 7.69 4.79
CA TRP A 120 14.84 6.65 4.59
C TRP A 120 14.32 6.55 3.15
N GLY A 121 14.74 7.51 2.30
CA GLY A 121 14.35 7.56 0.91
C GLY A 121 12.92 8.06 0.69
N LEU A 122 12.35 7.64 -0.43
CA LEU A 122 11.02 7.99 -0.88
C LEU A 122 9.94 7.22 -0.12
N SER A 123 8.86 7.91 0.24
CA SER A 123 7.69 7.32 0.90
C SER A 123 6.43 8.11 0.55
N LEU A 124 5.28 7.52 0.80
CA LEU A 124 3.97 8.14 0.69
C LEU A 124 3.41 8.43 2.09
N GLN A 125 2.86 9.61 2.30
CA GLN A 125 2.12 9.98 3.49
C GLN A 125 0.62 9.93 3.18
N LEU A 126 -0.10 9.02 3.82
CA LEU A 126 -1.53 8.79 3.58
C LEU A 126 -2.36 10.00 4.02
N VAL A 127 -3.21 10.51 3.13
CA VAL A 127 -4.14 11.61 3.40
C VAL A 127 -5.59 11.29 3.03
N GLY A 128 -5.84 10.22 2.29
CA GLY A 128 -7.20 9.81 1.90
C GLY A 128 -7.26 8.38 1.36
N VAL A 129 -8.45 7.81 1.32
CA VAL A 129 -8.73 6.49 0.73
C VAL A 129 -9.95 6.62 -0.19
N ASP A 130 -9.84 6.13 -1.41
CA ASP A 130 -10.99 5.99 -2.31
C ASP A 130 -11.69 4.66 -2.04
N THR A 131 -12.74 4.74 -1.24
CA THR A 131 -13.56 3.58 -0.87
C THR A 131 -14.35 3.01 -2.05
N THR A 132 -14.77 3.86 -2.98
CA THR A 132 -15.61 3.45 -4.12
C THR A 132 -14.81 2.57 -5.08
N THR A 133 -13.65 3.02 -5.50
CA THR A 133 -12.76 2.24 -6.38
C THR A 133 -12.28 0.97 -5.68
N THR A 134 -11.89 1.07 -4.42
CA THR A 134 -11.41 -0.08 -3.63
C THR A 134 -12.48 -1.17 -3.50
N LEU A 135 -13.71 -0.81 -3.13
CA LEU A 135 -14.82 -1.77 -3.02
C LEU A 135 -15.24 -2.35 -4.36
N GLY A 136 -15.27 -1.53 -5.41
CA GLY A 136 -15.56 -1.99 -6.76
C GLY A 136 -14.56 -3.06 -7.24
N GLN A 137 -13.29 -2.92 -6.91
CA GLN A 137 -12.26 -3.90 -7.23
C GLN A 137 -12.38 -5.19 -6.42
N LEU A 138 -12.68 -5.11 -5.12
CA LEU A 138 -12.95 -6.28 -4.28
C LEU A 138 -14.12 -7.09 -4.83
N GLU A 139 -15.21 -6.44 -5.17
CA GLU A 139 -16.38 -7.11 -5.74
C GLU A 139 -16.09 -7.73 -7.13
N ALA A 140 -15.35 -7.02 -7.98
CA ALA A 140 -14.93 -7.55 -9.28
C ALA A 140 -14.00 -8.77 -9.14
N ARG A 141 -13.08 -8.76 -8.15
CA ARG A 141 -12.21 -9.91 -7.84
C ARG A 141 -13.04 -11.09 -7.33
N ARG A 142 -13.98 -10.84 -6.41
CA ARG A 142 -14.89 -11.86 -5.88
C ARG A 142 -15.71 -12.51 -7.00
N ARG A 143 -16.31 -11.71 -7.90
CA ARG A 143 -17.09 -12.23 -9.03
C ARG A 143 -16.25 -13.09 -9.96
N ARG A 144 -15.03 -12.65 -10.28
CA ARG A 144 -14.09 -13.45 -11.12
C ARG A 144 -13.74 -14.77 -10.46
N THR A 145 -13.46 -14.78 -9.16
CA THR A 145 -13.16 -16.02 -8.42
C THR A 145 -14.34 -16.96 -8.42
N LEU A 146 -15.56 -16.47 -8.16
CA LEU A 146 -16.78 -17.27 -8.17
C LEU A 146 -17.04 -17.87 -9.57
N ALA A 147 -16.93 -17.06 -10.62
CA ALA A 147 -17.12 -17.52 -11.99
C ALA A 147 -16.10 -18.61 -12.37
N TRP A 148 -14.85 -18.45 -11.97
CA TRP A 148 -13.83 -19.47 -12.18
C TRP A 148 -14.15 -20.77 -11.42
N LEU A 149 -14.51 -20.69 -10.13
CA LEU A 149 -14.91 -21.85 -9.33
C LEU A 149 -16.11 -22.58 -9.92
N GLU A 150 -17.07 -21.86 -10.49
CA GLU A 150 -18.24 -22.40 -11.15
C GLU A 150 -17.85 -23.15 -12.44
N GLN A 151 -17.02 -22.53 -13.29
CA GLN A 151 -16.50 -23.13 -14.52
C GLN A 151 -15.72 -24.42 -14.25
N GLU A 152 -14.93 -24.46 -13.19
CA GLU A 152 -14.19 -25.66 -12.75
C GLU A 152 -15.08 -26.68 -12.02
N GLY A 153 -16.36 -26.37 -11.80
CA GLY A 153 -17.30 -27.23 -11.08
C GLY A 153 -16.98 -27.43 -9.59
N LEU A 154 -16.11 -26.57 -9.03
CA LEU A 154 -15.62 -26.69 -7.66
C LEU A 154 -16.66 -26.29 -6.62
N LEU A 155 -17.59 -25.39 -6.94
CA LEU A 155 -18.65 -24.95 -6.01
C LEU A 155 -19.54 -26.09 -5.52
N ALA A 156 -19.87 -27.02 -6.40
CA ALA A 156 -20.75 -28.17 -6.07
C ALA A 156 -19.97 -29.43 -5.69
N ARG A 157 -18.66 -29.46 -5.83
CA ARG A 157 -17.84 -30.67 -5.64
C ARG A 157 -17.88 -31.15 -4.22
N ASN A 158 -17.78 -30.25 -3.25
CA ASN A 158 -17.79 -30.62 -1.83
C ASN A 158 -19.13 -31.23 -1.38
N ALA A 159 -20.25 -30.70 -1.86
CA ALA A 159 -21.58 -31.20 -1.55
C ALA A 159 -21.84 -32.63 -2.07
N ARG A 160 -21.05 -33.11 -3.04
CA ARG A 160 -21.14 -34.44 -3.63
C ARG A 160 -20.31 -35.49 -2.90
N ILE A 161 -19.44 -35.08 -2.00
CA ILE A 161 -18.57 -35.99 -1.23
C ILE A 161 -19.39 -36.48 -0.02
N PRO A 162 -19.64 -37.80 0.12
CA PRO A 162 -20.34 -38.31 1.30
C PRO A 162 -19.49 -38.07 2.55
N LEU A 163 -20.13 -37.63 3.61
CA LEU A 163 -19.47 -37.52 4.91
C LEU A 163 -19.27 -38.95 5.48
N PRO A 164 -18.08 -39.28 6.00
CA PRO A 164 -17.86 -40.53 6.71
C PRO A 164 -18.65 -40.56 8.02
N ASP A 165 -19.13 -41.72 8.42
CA ASP A 165 -19.88 -41.90 9.67
C ASP A 165 -19.03 -41.48 10.90
N LEU A 166 -17.72 -41.68 10.84
CA LEU A 166 -16.77 -41.26 11.85
C LEU A 166 -15.58 -40.55 11.19
N PRO A 167 -15.47 -39.20 11.26
CA PRO A 167 -14.37 -38.44 10.69
C PRO A 167 -13.12 -38.58 11.58
N LEU A 168 -12.15 -39.41 11.16
CA LEU A 168 -10.90 -39.63 11.89
C LEU A 168 -9.82 -38.61 11.54
N ASN A 169 -9.92 -37.99 10.37
CA ASN A 169 -8.97 -36.98 9.90
C ASN A 169 -9.74 -35.74 9.50
N ILE A 170 -9.40 -34.62 10.11
CA ILE A 170 -10.00 -33.32 9.84
C ILE A 170 -8.89 -32.39 9.35
N GLY A 171 -9.09 -31.76 8.19
CA GLY A 171 -8.20 -30.71 7.67
C GLY A 171 -8.81 -29.34 7.91
N LEU A 172 -8.07 -28.46 8.57
CA LEU A 172 -8.44 -27.06 8.78
C LEU A 172 -7.70 -26.16 7.81
N ILE A 173 -8.42 -25.32 7.09
CA ILE A 173 -7.85 -24.26 6.23
C ILE A 173 -8.36 -22.93 6.77
N THR A 174 -7.46 -22.17 7.38
CA THR A 174 -7.78 -20.86 7.96
C THR A 174 -6.58 -19.93 7.90
N SER A 175 -6.79 -18.66 8.20
CA SER A 175 -5.68 -17.69 8.33
C SER A 175 -4.95 -17.93 9.65
N ALA A 176 -3.62 -17.96 9.60
CA ALA A 176 -2.79 -18.06 10.81
C ALA A 176 -3.11 -16.91 11.78
N GLY A 177 -3.24 -17.24 13.07
CA GLY A 177 -3.59 -16.29 14.12
C GLY A 177 -5.07 -15.87 14.15
N SER A 178 -5.95 -16.54 13.38
CA SER A 178 -7.38 -16.24 13.40
C SER A 178 -8.08 -16.87 14.62
N ALA A 179 -9.23 -16.30 15.00
CA ALA A 179 -10.08 -16.89 16.03
C ALA A 179 -10.48 -18.34 15.68
N ALA A 180 -10.74 -18.63 14.41
CA ALA A 180 -11.07 -19.97 13.95
C ALA A 180 -9.92 -20.99 14.14
N GLU A 181 -8.65 -20.56 14.09
CA GLU A 181 -7.50 -21.40 14.43
C GLU A 181 -7.43 -21.68 15.93
N ALA A 182 -7.76 -20.68 16.75
CA ALA A 182 -7.73 -20.80 18.22
C ALA A 182 -8.89 -21.67 18.78
N ASP A 183 -10.01 -21.73 18.07
CA ASP A 183 -11.20 -22.49 18.47
C ASP A 183 -11.11 -23.99 18.11
N PHE A 184 -10.10 -24.39 17.31
CA PHE A 184 -9.94 -25.77 16.81
C PHE A 184 -8.81 -26.50 17.52
#